data_f51465cd0431fe1072906835f7a7fb1a
#
_entry.id   f51465cd0431fe1072906835f7a7fb1a
#
_cell.length_a   1.000
_cell.length_b   1.000
_cell.length_c   1.000
_cell.angle_alpha   90.00
_cell.angle_beta   90.00
_cell.angle_gamma   90.00
#
_symmetry.space_group_name_H-M   'P 1'
#
loop_
_entity.id
_entity.type
_entity.pdbx_description
1 polymer ?
#
loop_
_entity_poly.entity_id
_entity_poly.type
_entity_poly.pdbx_seq_one_letter_code
_entity_poly.pdbx_strand_id
1 'polypeptide(L)'
;MSDDILEIASKVAPPTVHCPNCESMLPHELGEITCVVCSAVSRIEHKPTRDDWEDEKVSCPNCPKILRVGVDERPCAIRCSACETVFKIKPSIVKVEVSCPSCDRQLRIRPRPGRRRLDCPACSESFHVTF
;
A
#
# COMPACT_ATOMS: atom_id res chain seq x y z
N MET A 1 -8.81 18.84 -21.25
CA MET A 1 -8.69 19.06 -19.80
C MET A 1 -8.35 17.76 -19.11
N SER A 2 -7.25 17.73 -18.43
CA SER A 2 -6.83 16.53 -17.72
C SER A 2 -7.56 16.49 -16.37
N ASP A 3 -8.27 15.40 -16.09
CA ASP A 3 -8.91 15.16 -14.81
C ASP A 3 -7.97 14.42 -13.85
N ASP A 4 -6.67 14.49 -14.11
CA ASP A 4 -5.67 13.81 -13.30
C ASP A 4 -5.61 14.42 -11.90
N ILE A 5 -5.98 13.60 -10.90
CA ILE A 5 -5.84 13.96 -9.50
C ILE A 5 -4.42 13.60 -9.09
N LEU A 6 -3.72 14.55 -8.45
CA LEU A 6 -2.40 14.29 -7.89
C LEU A 6 -2.53 13.25 -6.76
N GLU A 7 -1.57 12.35 -6.68
CA GLU A 7 -1.56 11.28 -5.68
C GLU A 7 -0.22 11.29 -4.95
N ILE A 8 -0.29 11.05 -3.64
CA ILE A 8 0.87 10.86 -2.80
C ILE A 8 0.73 9.57 -2.01
N ALA A 9 1.82 9.04 -1.50
CA ALA A 9 1.81 7.84 -0.67
C ALA A 9 1.83 8.21 0.81
N SER A 10 1.00 7.53 1.60
CA SER A 10 1.06 7.61 3.05
C SER A 10 2.40 7.05 3.54
N LYS A 11 2.89 7.56 4.67
CA LYS A 11 4.08 7.04 5.36
C LYS A 11 3.72 5.91 6.32
N VAL A 12 2.44 5.71 6.57
CA VAL A 12 1.93 4.70 7.51
C VAL A 12 1.35 3.54 6.72
N ALA A 13 1.86 2.33 6.97
CA ALA A 13 1.36 1.12 6.34
C ALA A 13 0.47 0.34 7.32
N PRO A 14 -0.68 -0.18 6.87
CA PRO A 14 -1.47 -1.09 7.70
C PRO A 14 -0.74 -2.43 7.87
N PRO A 15 -1.09 -3.23 8.90
CA PRO A 15 -0.47 -4.52 9.10
C PRO A 15 -0.77 -5.48 7.94
N THR A 16 0.16 -6.38 7.67
CA THR A 16 -0.04 -7.44 6.70
C THR A 16 -0.96 -8.50 7.28
N VAL A 17 -2.06 -8.80 6.60
CA VAL A 17 -3.05 -9.79 7.02
C VAL A 17 -3.27 -10.79 5.89
N HIS A 18 -3.50 -12.04 6.24
CA HIS A 18 -3.78 -13.11 5.29
C HIS A 18 -5.26 -13.48 5.31
N CYS A 19 -5.78 -13.87 4.15
CA CYS A 19 -7.17 -14.30 4.02
C CYS A 19 -7.43 -15.54 4.87
N PRO A 20 -8.47 -15.56 5.73
CA PRO A 20 -8.78 -16.73 6.54
C PRO A 20 -9.32 -17.91 5.73
N ASN A 21 -9.73 -17.68 4.47
CA ASN A 21 -10.27 -18.70 3.60
C ASN A 21 -9.21 -19.38 2.71
N CYS A 22 -8.33 -18.60 2.07
CA CYS A 22 -7.33 -19.14 1.15
C CYS A 22 -5.88 -18.86 1.56
N GLU A 23 -5.66 -18.18 2.67
CA GLU A 23 -4.35 -17.83 3.22
C GLU A 23 -3.50 -16.92 2.34
N SER A 24 -4.03 -16.41 1.24
CA SER A 24 -3.34 -15.41 0.42
C SER A 24 -3.28 -14.05 1.13
N MET A 25 -2.25 -13.26 0.82
CA MET A 25 -2.12 -11.93 1.38
C MET A 25 -3.29 -11.05 0.97
N LEU A 26 -3.89 -10.34 1.93
CA LEU A 26 -4.94 -9.37 1.67
C LEU A 26 -4.33 -8.02 1.27
N PRO A 27 -5.09 -7.17 0.53
CA PRO A 27 -4.66 -5.81 0.24
C PRO A 27 -4.30 -5.03 1.51
N HIS A 28 -3.36 -4.08 1.40
CA HIS A 28 -2.89 -3.26 2.53
C HIS A 28 -3.88 -2.14 2.84
N GLU A 29 -5.06 -2.51 3.28
CA GLU A 29 -6.16 -1.60 3.59
C GLU A 29 -6.83 -2.02 4.91
N LEU A 30 -7.62 -1.11 5.49
CA LEU A 30 -8.46 -1.40 6.65
C LEU A 30 -9.93 -1.31 6.27
N GLY A 31 -10.78 -1.91 7.07
CA GLY A 31 -12.22 -1.96 6.84
C GLY A 31 -12.62 -3.24 6.11
N GLU A 32 -13.64 -3.17 5.29
CA GLU A 32 -14.12 -4.31 4.52
C GLU A 32 -13.22 -4.53 3.30
N ILE A 33 -12.58 -5.69 3.25
CA ILE A 33 -11.61 -6.03 2.22
C ILE A 33 -12.04 -7.31 1.52
N THR A 34 -12.00 -7.29 0.18
CA THR A 34 -12.27 -8.46 -0.65
C THR A 34 -10.95 -9.09 -1.07
N CYS A 35 -10.79 -10.39 -0.81
CA CYS A 35 -9.62 -11.13 -1.25
C CYS A 35 -9.59 -11.20 -2.78
N VAL A 36 -8.47 -10.82 -3.39
CA VAL A 36 -8.33 -10.83 -4.86
C VAL A 36 -8.12 -12.23 -5.43
N VAL A 37 -7.86 -13.23 -4.58
CA VAL A 37 -7.62 -14.61 -5.00
C VAL A 37 -8.89 -15.44 -4.93
N CYS A 38 -9.61 -15.43 -3.81
CA CYS A 38 -10.80 -16.25 -3.60
C CYS A 38 -12.11 -15.48 -3.50
N SER A 39 -12.07 -14.15 -3.55
CA SER A 39 -13.22 -13.26 -3.45
C SER A 39 -13.93 -13.27 -2.09
N ALA A 40 -13.35 -13.89 -1.07
CA ALA A 40 -13.90 -13.84 0.28
C ALA A 40 -13.80 -12.41 0.84
N VAL A 41 -14.85 -11.98 1.54
CA VAL A 41 -14.89 -10.65 2.16
C VAL A 41 -14.49 -10.79 3.63
N SER A 42 -13.57 -9.96 4.08
CA SER A 42 -13.09 -9.93 5.46
C SER A 42 -13.07 -8.49 5.96
N ARG A 43 -13.29 -8.30 7.25
CA ARG A 43 -13.17 -6.99 7.87
C ARG A 43 -11.90 -6.94 8.70
N ILE A 44 -11.02 -6.01 8.37
CA ILE A 44 -9.73 -5.82 9.03
C ILE A 44 -9.73 -4.47 9.73
N GLU A 45 -9.45 -4.48 11.02
CA GLU A 45 -9.37 -3.27 11.83
C GLU A 45 -8.06 -3.24 12.60
N HIS A 46 -7.43 -2.07 12.64
CA HIS A 46 -6.21 -1.85 13.41
C HIS A 46 -6.18 -0.40 13.88
N LYS A 47 -6.61 -0.19 15.11
CA LYS A 47 -6.75 1.14 15.69
C LYS A 47 -5.47 1.97 15.65
N PRO A 48 -4.28 1.45 16.02
CA PRO A 48 -3.04 2.22 15.93
C PRO A 48 -2.77 2.78 14.54
N THR A 49 -3.04 2.02 13.48
CA THR A 49 -2.88 2.49 12.09
C THR A 49 -3.88 3.60 11.78
N ARG A 50 -5.13 3.46 12.20
CA ARG A 50 -6.14 4.50 12.00
C ARG A 50 -5.79 5.79 12.72
N ASP A 51 -5.30 5.70 13.95
CA ASP A 51 -4.86 6.86 14.73
C ASP A 51 -3.67 7.55 14.07
N ASP A 52 -2.70 6.79 13.57
CA ASP A 52 -1.55 7.31 12.85
C ASP A 52 -1.96 7.97 11.54
N TRP A 53 -2.91 7.41 10.81
CA TRP A 53 -3.43 8.01 9.58
C TRP A 53 -4.14 9.34 9.84
N GLU A 54 -4.93 9.41 10.91
CA GLU A 54 -5.63 10.65 11.29
C GLU A 54 -4.64 11.76 11.67
N ASP A 55 -3.57 11.42 12.37
CA ASP A 55 -2.55 12.36 12.80
C ASP A 55 -1.44 12.59 11.76
N GLU A 56 -1.48 11.88 10.64
CA GLU A 56 -0.45 11.99 9.61
C GLU A 56 -0.39 13.40 9.02
N LYS A 57 0.85 13.90 8.86
CA LYS A 57 1.12 15.16 8.19
C LYS A 57 1.73 14.87 6.83
N VAL A 58 1.21 15.53 5.81
CA VAL A 58 1.67 15.38 4.43
C VAL A 58 1.95 16.73 3.81
N SER A 59 2.85 16.75 2.86
CA SER A 59 3.15 17.96 2.08
C SER A 59 2.23 18.00 0.87
N CYS A 60 1.62 19.17 0.61
CA CYS A 60 0.83 19.34 -0.59
C CYS A 60 1.71 19.15 -1.84
N PRO A 61 1.28 18.36 -2.84
CA PRO A 61 2.09 18.13 -4.04
C PRO A 61 2.20 19.35 -4.95
N ASN A 62 1.36 20.36 -4.73
CA ASN A 62 1.33 21.60 -5.55
C ASN A 62 1.95 22.79 -4.87
N CYS A 63 2.00 22.85 -3.55
CA CYS A 63 2.61 23.93 -2.78
C CYS A 63 3.38 23.36 -1.58
N PRO A 64 4.26 24.13 -0.93
CA PRO A 64 5.09 23.62 0.16
C PRO A 64 4.38 23.51 1.51
N LYS A 65 3.07 23.70 1.57
CA LYS A 65 2.34 23.62 2.83
C LYS A 65 2.26 22.20 3.36
N ILE A 66 2.46 22.05 4.68
CA ILE A 66 2.27 20.79 5.38
C ILE A 66 0.86 20.77 5.96
N LEU A 67 0.13 19.68 5.69
CA LEU A 67 -1.27 19.51 6.09
C LEU A 67 -1.40 18.31 7.01
N ARG A 68 -2.25 18.43 8.03
CA ARG A 68 -2.70 17.28 8.80
C ARG A 68 -3.87 16.64 8.06
N VAL A 69 -3.80 15.34 7.84
CA VAL A 69 -4.82 14.63 7.05
C VAL A 69 -6.18 14.65 7.76
N GLY A 70 -6.20 14.33 9.06
CA GLY A 70 -7.43 14.35 9.84
C GLY A 70 -8.45 13.27 9.47
N VAL A 71 -8.06 12.33 8.61
CA VAL A 71 -8.90 11.22 8.14
C VAL A 71 -8.20 9.92 8.43
N ASP A 72 -8.92 8.95 8.97
CA ASP A 72 -8.37 7.65 9.38
C ASP A 72 -8.57 6.57 8.32
N GLU A 73 -8.79 6.94 7.08
CA GLU A 73 -8.95 6.03 5.94
C GLU A 73 -7.88 6.27 4.89
N ARG A 74 -7.48 5.21 4.20
CA ARG A 74 -6.61 5.23 3.03
C ARG A 74 -7.11 4.18 2.02
N PRO A 75 -7.28 4.51 0.75
CA PRO A 75 -7.04 5.84 0.16
C PRO A 75 -8.07 6.87 0.59
N CYS A 76 -7.64 8.12 0.63
CA CYS A 76 -8.56 9.24 0.88
C CYS A 76 -8.15 10.44 0.03
N ALA A 77 -9.07 11.35 -0.20
CA ALA A 77 -8.80 12.61 -0.88
C ALA A 77 -8.91 13.75 0.11
N ILE A 78 -7.96 14.67 0.07
CA ILE A 78 -7.99 15.89 0.89
C ILE A 78 -7.74 17.12 0.02
N ARG A 79 -8.13 18.28 0.52
CA ARG A 79 -7.98 19.55 -0.16
C ARG A 79 -6.99 20.42 0.61
N CYS A 80 -6.01 20.98 -0.11
CA CYS A 80 -5.09 21.95 0.49
C CYS A 80 -5.80 23.25 0.79
N SER A 81 -5.70 23.73 2.04
CA SER A 81 -6.32 24.97 2.45
C SER A 81 -5.59 26.21 1.92
N ALA A 82 -4.35 26.07 1.43
CA ALA A 82 -3.56 27.16 0.90
C ALA A 82 -3.75 27.39 -0.60
N CYS A 83 -3.71 26.34 -1.41
CA CYS A 83 -3.80 26.41 -2.86
C CYS A 83 -5.06 25.76 -3.44
N GLU A 84 -5.90 25.19 -2.60
CA GLU A 84 -7.16 24.52 -2.97
C GLU A 84 -7.01 23.30 -3.88
N THR A 85 -5.81 22.77 -4.02
CA THR A 85 -5.57 21.55 -4.78
C THR A 85 -6.13 20.34 -4.04
N VAL A 86 -6.93 19.55 -4.75
CA VAL A 86 -7.40 18.25 -4.24
C VAL A 86 -6.40 17.18 -4.66
N PHE A 87 -5.97 16.37 -3.71
CA PHE A 87 -5.06 15.26 -4.01
C PHE A 87 -5.46 14.02 -3.22
N LYS A 88 -5.03 12.85 -3.70
CA LYS A 88 -5.34 11.56 -3.13
C LYS A 88 -4.14 11.02 -2.37
N ILE A 89 -4.40 10.40 -1.22
CA ILE A 89 -3.37 9.75 -0.41
C ILE A 89 -3.61 8.24 -0.46
N LYS A 90 -2.64 7.50 -0.97
CA LYS A 90 -2.70 6.04 -1.06
C LYS A 90 -2.11 5.40 0.19
N PRO A 91 -2.58 4.19 0.61
CA PRO A 91 -1.93 3.47 1.71
C PRO A 91 -0.50 3.09 1.34
N SER A 92 0.37 3.06 2.34
CA SER A 92 1.74 2.59 2.17
C SER A 92 1.76 1.07 2.08
N ILE A 93 2.67 0.53 1.28
CA ILE A 93 2.88 -0.91 1.15
C ILE A 93 4.28 -1.23 1.65
N VAL A 94 4.36 -2.13 2.64
CA VAL A 94 5.64 -2.59 3.15
C VAL A 94 6.28 -3.53 2.12
N LYS A 95 7.49 -3.20 1.68
CA LYS A 95 8.24 -4.07 0.78
C LYS A 95 8.76 -5.29 1.54
N VAL A 96 8.73 -6.45 0.89
CA VAL A 96 9.26 -7.69 1.43
C VAL A 96 10.57 -8.06 0.73
N GLU A 97 11.44 -8.76 1.43
CA GLU A 97 12.68 -9.27 0.88
C GLU A 97 12.51 -10.73 0.48
N VAL A 98 12.87 -11.04 -0.76
CA VAL A 98 12.89 -12.42 -1.27
C VAL A 98 14.31 -12.73 -1.76
N SER A 99 14.74 -13.98 -1.54
CA SER A 99 16.04 -14.44 -1.97
C SER A 99 15.96 -15.15 -3.30
N CYS A 100 16.85 -14.80 -4.23
CA CYS A 100 16.96 -15.51 -5.49
C CYS A 100 17.50 -16.93 -5.23
N PRO A 101 16.83 -18.00 -5.70
CA PRO A 101 17.29 -19.37 -5.46
C PRO A 101 18.58 -19.73 -6.20
N SER A 102 18.98 -18.96 -7.21
CA SER A 102 20.20 -19.21 -7.99
C SER A 102 21.43 -18.52 -7.43
N CYS A 103 21.32 -17.25 -7.04
CA CYS A 103 22.48 -16.47 -6.60
C CYS A 103 22.39 -15.97 -5.16
N ASP A 104 21.35 -16.31 -4.43
CA ASP A 104 21.07 -15.90 -3.05
C ASP A 104 20.99 -14.39 -2.83
N ARG A 105 20.87 -13.60 -3.90
CA ARG A 105 20.69 -12.16 -3.76
C ARG A 105 19.32 -11.84 -3.19
N GLN A 106 19.27 -10.93 -2.23
CA GLN A 106 18.02 -10.45 -1.66
C GLN A 106 17.42 -9.34 -2.53
N LEU A 107 16.16 -9.50 -2.89
CA LEU A 107 15.40 -8.55 -3.69
C LEU A 107 14.28 -7.97 -2.85
N ARG A 108 14.14 -6.64 -2.90
CA ARG A 108 13.02 -5.95 -2.23
C ARG A 108 11.93 -5.70 -3.25
N ILE A 109 10.76 -6.25 -3.00
CA ILE A 109 9.61 -6.14 -3.90
C ILE A 109 8.35 -5.73 -3.13
N ARG A 110 7.40 -5.16 -3.85
CA ARG A 110 6.06 -4.92 -3.32
C ARG A 110 5.29 -6.24 -3.36
N PRO A 111 4.82 -6.76 -2.22
CA PRO A 111 4.06 -8.01 -2.24
C PRO A 111 2.72 -7.83 -2.94
N ARG A 112 2.30 -8.87 -3.66
CA ARG A 112 0.97 -8.96 -4.26
C ARG A 112 0.38 -10.31 -3.93
N PRO A 113 -0.94 -10.42 -3.70
CA PRO A 113 -1.57 -11.70 -3.45
C PRO A 113 -1.37 -12.68 -4.62
N GLY A 114 -1.19 -13.96 -4.30
CA GLY A 114 -1.08 -15.04 -5.27
C GLY A 114 0.35 -15.33 -5.71
N ARG A 115 0.46 -16.14 -6.76
CA ARG A 115 1.75 -16.55 -7.32
C ARG A 115 2.24 -15.51 -8.32
N ARG A 116 3.52 -15.15 -8.22
CA ARG A 116 4.13 -14.15 -9.07
C ARG A 116 5.49 -14.61 -9.57
N ARG A 117 5.76 -14.35 -10.85
CA ARG A 117 7.08 -14.58 -11.45
C ARG A 117 7.96 -13.36 -11.22
N LEU A 118 9.20 -13.59 -10.81
CA LEU A 118 10.21 -12.56 -10.63
C LEU A 118 11.46 -12.91 -11.44
N ASP A 119 12.09 -11.88 -11.98
CA ASP A 119 13.38 -12.02 -12.67
C ASP A 119 14.46 -11.37 -11.83
N CYS A 120 15.51 -12.14 -11.51
CA CYS A 120 16.64 -11.61 -10.75
C CYS A 120 17.49 -10.68 -11.64
N PRO A 121 17.71 -9.40 -11.26
CA PRO A 121 18.51 -8.50 -12.06
C PRO A 121 20.02 -8.82 -12.04
N ALA A 122 20.46 -9.64 -11.07
CA ALA A 122 21.88 -10.00 -10.94
C ALA A 122 22.26 -11.20 -11.80
N CYS A 123 21.46 -12.27 -11.84
CA CYS A 123 21.78 -13.50 -12.57
C CYS A 123 20.82 -13.79 -13.72
N SER A 124 19.80 -12.98 -13.94
CA SER A 124 18.80 -13.12 -14.99
C SER A 124 17.93 -14.38 -14.89
N GLU A 125 17.97 -15.08 -13.75
CA GLU A 125 17.13 -16.25 -13.53
C GLU A 125 15.73 -15.85 -13.12
N SER A 126 14.74 -16.59 -13.60
CA SER A 126 13.34 -16.39 -13.26
C SER A 126 12.93 -17.38 -12.16
N PHE A 127 12.12 -16.93 -11.22
CA PHE A 127 11.59 -17.76 -10.15
C PHE A 127 10.21 -17.28 -9.75
N HIS A 128 9.48 -18.12 -9.03
CA HIS A 128 8.12 -17.80 -8.57
C HIS A 128 8.09 -17.63 -7.07
N VAL A 129 7.32 -16.64 -6.60
CA VAL A 129 7.02 -16.43 -5.19
C VAL A 129 5.51 -16.41 -5.00
N THR A 130 5.06 -16.88 -3.83
CA THR A 130 3.64 -16.88 -3.46
C THR A 130 3.45 -16.10 -2.16
N PHE A 131 2.49 -15.18 -2.16
CA PHE A 131 2.15 -14.36 -0.99
C PHE A 131 0.74 -14.67 -0.49
#